data_15829fb3494abff0ff7444d8087f9a38
#
_entry.id   15829fb3494abff0ff7444d8087f9a38
#
_cell.length_a   1.000
_cell.length_b   1.000
_cell.length_c   1.000
_cell.angle_alpha   90.00
_cell.angle_beta   90.00
_cell.angle_gamma   90.00
#
_symmetry.space_group_name_H-M   'P 1'
#
loop_
_entity.id
_entity.type
_entity.pdbx_description
1 polymer ?
#
loop_
_entity_poly.entity_id
_entity_poly.type
_entity_poly.pdbx_seq_one_letter_code
_entity_poly.pdbx_strand_id
1 'polypeptide(L)'
;QNLGRVVQSPEARSLNLPTRNTLQSQPTLILPDMGDPGGDALSPLDERKIGEQIMREIRRDRDFSNDWPIYDYLNQMERRLMQAAKRLQLGGANAQGSAAYDYEVFAIKDPSINAFALPGGFIGFHTGLLITAETDSEVASVMGHEIGHVLQRHIARSLERQGTNSIIALAGIVLGALAAASNPSAAAGLITGGQALAIQNQLAYSRDAERESDRIGFQILQASGYDVNGAPAFFQRLQKFYGIMDSGVPAYVRTHPLTIDRIADMQDRARTIQQSRVPSTLEFYLVKARARVEQS
;
A
#
# COMPACT_ATOMS: atom_id res chain seq x y z
N GLN A 1 37.71 2.52 78.18
CA GLN A 1 37.08 3.85 78.30
C GLN A 1 36.74 4.34 76.89
N ASN A 2 35.48 4.76 76.75
CA ASN A 2 34.86 5.52 75.68
C ASN A 2 34.56 4.79 74.37
N LEU A 3 33.37 4.21 74.18
CA LEU A 3 32.09 4.80 73.81
C LEU A 3 32.20 5.70 72.57
N GLY A 4 32.02 5.12 71.36
CA GLY A 4 31.73 5.79 70.12
C GLY A 4 30.26 5.55 69.70
N ARG A 5 29.45 6.57 69.71
CA ARG A 5 28.05 6.58 69.29
C ARG A 5 27.89 6.30 67.80
N VAL A 6 27.08 5.29 67.52
CA VAL A 6 26.54 5.07 66.15
C VAL A 6 25.40 6.07 65.93
N VAL A 7 25.54 6.94 64.95
CA VAL A 7 24.48 7.82 64.46
C VAL A 7 23.66 7.01 63.43
N GLN A 8 22.40 6.77 63.79
CA GLN A 8 21.43 6.19 62.86
C GLN A 8 21.01 7.26 61.86
N SER A 9 21.16 6.96 60.55
CA SER A 9 20.62 7.75 59.47
C SER A 9 19.13 7.52 59.34
N PRO A 10 18.31 8.54 58.95
CA PRO A 10 16.89 8.40 58.86
C PRO A 10 16.47 7.57 57.64
N GLU A 11 15.44 6.78 57.86
CA GLU A 11 14.76 5.90 56.90
C GLU A 11 14.37 6.65 55.62
N ALA A 12 14.86 6.15 54.50
CA ALA A 12 14.37 6.50 53.19
C ALA A 12 12.95 5.92 53.00
N ARG A 13 11.94 6.79 53.02
CA ARG A 13 10.58 6.43 52.67
C ARG A 13 10.58 6.02 51.17
N SER A 14 10.34 4.73 50.91
CA SER A 14 10.09 4.20 49.61
C SER A 14 8.77 4.77 49.08
N LEU A 15 8.83 5.69 48.11
CA LEU A 15 7.70 6.11 47.34
C LEU A 15 7.30 4.92 46.41
N ASN A 16 6.21 4.25 46.79
CA ASN A 16 5.51 3.31 45.92
C ASN A 16 4.87 4.09 44.77
N LEU A 17 5.60 4.21 43.66
CA LEU A 17 5.04 4.59 42.38
C LEU A 17 4.31 3.37 41.82
N PRO A 18 3.06 3.48 41.41
CA PRO A 18 2.38 2.38 40.73
C PRO A 18 3.06 2.16 39.38
N THR A 19 3.71 1.02 39.22
CA THR A 19 4.12 0.51 37.93
C THR A 19 2.87 0.27 37.09
N ARG A 20 2.53 1.23 36.23
CA ARG A 20 1.59 1.00 35.13
C ARG A 20 2.25 0.02 34.15
N ASN A 21 1.99 -1.26 34.37
CA ASN A 21 2.12 -2.28 33.35
C ASN A 21 1.00 -2.04 32.32
N THR A 22 1.16 -1.08 31.46
CA THR A 22 0.42 -1.02 30.20
C THR A 22 1.16 -1.97 29.24
N LEU A 23 0.93 -3.26 29.40
CA LEU A 23 1.04 -4.18 28.30
C LEU A 23 -0.03 -3.74 27.30
N GLN A 24 0.35 -2.90 26.33
CA GLN A 24 -0.44 -2.68 25.14
C GLN A 24 -0.61 -4.08 24.51
N SER A 25 -1.82 -4.61 24.62
CA SER A 25 -2.23 -5.80 23.91
C SER A 25 -1.99 -5.53 22.41
N GLN A 26 -0.97 -6.19 21.86
CA GLN A 26 -0.79 -6.21 20.41
C GLN A 26 -2.09 -6.72 19.78
N PRO A 27 -2.58 -6.12 18.71
CA PRO A 27 -3.74 -6.64 18.01
C PRO A 27 -3.41 -8.07 17.57
N THR A 28 -4.05 -9.03 18.20
CA THR A 28 -3.98 -10.42 17.76
C THR A 28 -4.78 -10.53 16.47
N LEU A 29 -4.06 -10.59 15.35
CA LEU A 29 -4.67 -10.92 14.07
C LEU A 29 -5.16 -12.38 14.17
N ILE A 30 -6.47 -12.55 14.38
CA ILE A 30 -7.10 -13.87 14.34
C ILE A 30 -7.31 -14.20 12.86
N LEU A 31 -6.39 -15.00 12.32
CA LEU A 31 -6.56 -15.51 10.95
C LEU A 31 -7.75 -16.47 10.91
N PRO A 32 -8.53 -16.48 9.82
CA PRO A 32 -9.51 -17.51 9.58
C PRO A 32 -8.82 -18.89 9.58
N ASP A 33 -9.53 -19.91 10.05
CA ASP A 33 -9.09 -21.29 9.93
C ASP A 33 -8.92 -21.60 8.44
N MET A 34 -7.67 -21.78 8.01
CA MET A 34 -7.29 -21.89 6.61
C MET A 34 -7.41 -23.34 6.09
N GLY A 35 -8.05 -24.24 6.86
CA GLY A 35 -8.16 -25.63 6.47
C GLY A 35 -6.84 -26.41 6.52
N ASP A 36 -6.91 -27.70 6.25
CA ASP A 36 -5.79 -28.63 6.28
C ASP A 36 -4.66 -28.22 5.33
N PRO A 37 -3.36 -28.27 5.72
CA PRO A 37 -2.21 -27.88 4.88
C PRO A 37 -1.98 -28.77 3.64
N GLY A 38 -2.98 -29.50 3.22
CA GLY A 38 -2.99 -30.45 2.11
C GLY A 38 -3.17 -29.87 0.71
N GLY A 39 -2.85 -28.60 0.46
CA GLY A 39 -2.51 -28.19 -0.90
C GLY A 39 -3.49 -27.36 -1.70
N ASP A 40 -4.46 -26.69 -1.11
CA ASP A 40 -5.32 -25.79 -1.89
C ASP A 40 -4.82 -24.35 -1.84
N ALA A 41 -4.67 -23.77 -3.03
CA ALA A 41 -4.36 -22.36 -3.23
C ALA A 41 -5.35 -21.46 -2.46
N LEU A 42 -4.84 -20.37 -1.87
CA LEU A 42 -5.64 -19.37 -1.17
C LEU A 42 -6.86 -18.97 -2.01
N SER A 43 -8.07 -19.24 -1.53
CA SER A 43 -9.27 -18.92 -2.30
C SER A 43 -9.53 -17.41 -2.37
N PRO A 44 -10.24 -16.90 -3.40
CA PRO A 44 -10.63 -15.48 -3.44
C PRO A 44 -11.43 -15.04 -2.23
N LEU A 45 -12.23 -15.94 -1.65
CA LEU A 45 -13.00 -15.67 -0.44
C LEU A 45 -12.08 -15.49 0.78
N ASP A 46 -11.02 -16.29 0.89
CA ASP A 46 -10.08 -16.18 1.99
C ASP A 46 -9.20 -14.94 1.84
N GLU A 47 -8.79 -14.60 0.61
CA GLU A 47 -8.16 -13.32 0.34
C GLU A 47 -9.03 -12.15 0.81
N ARG A 48 -10.35 -12.19 0.54
CA ARG A 48 -11.27 -11.15 0.98
C ARG A 48 -11.35 -11.07 2.50
N LYS A 49 -11.45 -12.19 3.20
CA LYS A 49 -11.48 -12.24 4.68
C LYS A 49 -10.20 -11.65 5.28
N ILE A 50 -9.04 -12.00 4.72
CA ILE A 50 -7.73 -11.46 5.16
C ILE A 50 -7.70 -9.95 4.94
N GLY A 51 -8.07 -9.48 3.75
CA GLY A 51 -8.13 -8.06 3.43
C GLY A 51 -9.05 -7.29 4.37
N GLU A 52 -10.23 -7.81 4.69
CA GLU A 52 -11.16 -7.20 5.63
C GLU A 52 -10.61 -7.13 7.06
N GLN A 53 -9.84 -8.12 7.49
CA GLN A 53 -9.16 -8.05 8.78
C GLN A 53 -8.11 -6.95 8.81
N ILE A 54 -7.27 -6.87 7.77
CA ILE A 54 -6.27 -5.81 7.63
C ILE A 54 -6.97 -4.44 7.61
N MET A 55 -8.04 -4.30 6.84
CA MET A 55 -8.79 -3.05 6.72
C MET A 55 -9.43 -2.60 8.03
N ARG A 56 -9.84 -3.53 8.90
CA ARG A 56 -10.35 -3.16 10.23
C ARG A 56 -9.30 -2.42 11.07
N GLU A 57 -8.04 -2.83 10.98
CA GLU A 57 -6.96 -2.16 11.70
C GLU A 57 -6.57 -0.83 11.01
N ILE A 58 -6.47 -0.83 9.68
CA ILE A 58 -6.18 0.38 8.90
C ILE A 58 -7.20 1.48 9.18
N ARG A 59 -8.50 1.16 9.22
CA ARG A 59 -9.56 2.15 9.48
C ARG A 59 -9.54 2.72 10.91
N ARG A 60 -8.83 2.09 11.85
CA ARG A 60 -8.62 2.59 13.21
C ARG A 60 -7.40 3.50 13.32
N ASP A 61 -6.54 3.47 12.32
CA ASP A 61 -5.35 4.31 12.31
C ASP A 61 -5.73 5.78 12.14
N ARG A 62 -5.03 6.67 12.84
CA ARG A 62 -5.26 8.12 12.78
C ARG A 62 -4.93 8.71 11.41
N ASP A 63 -4.06 8.06 10.67
CA ASP A 63 -3.63 8.48 9.33
C ASP A 63 -4.55 7.95 8.23
N PHE A 64 -5.58 7.16 8.58
CA PHE A 64 -6.65 6.83 7.65
C PHE A 64 -7.41 8.11 7.27
N SER A 65 -7.54 8.38 5.97
CA SER A 65 -8.29 9.54 5.49
C SER A 65 -9.79 9.28 5.57
N ASN A 66 -10.49 10.14 6.29
CA ASN A 66 -11.96 10.16 6.35
C ASN A 66 -12.54 11.21 5.39
N ASP A 67 -11.74 11.75 4.48
CA ASP A 67 -12.17 12.75 3.50
C ASP A 67 -13.03 12.10 2.43
N TRP A 68 -14.34 12.31 2.51
CA TRP A 68 -15.31 11.72 1.59
C TRP A 68 -15.06 12.11 0.11
N PRO A 69 -14.79 13.37 -0.25
CA PRO A 69 -14.43 13.73 -1.62
C PRO A 69 -13.21 12.96 -2.19
N ILE A 70 -12.17 12.75 -1.41
CA ILE A 70 -11.02 11.94 -1.84
C ILE A 70 -11.45 10.49 -2.04
N TYR A 71 -12.18 9.91 -1.10
CA TYR A 71 -12.69 8.55 -1.18
C TYR A 71 -13.58 8.36 -2.42
N ASP A 72 -14.53 9.23 -2.63
CA ASP A 72 -15.48 9.13 -3.75
C ASP A 72 -14.78 9.25 -5.11
N TYR A 73 -13.86 10.21 -5.26
CA TYR A 73 -13.04 10.36 -6.44
C TYR A 73 -12.25 9.09 -6.79
N LEU A 74 -11.55 8.52 -5.83
CA LEU A 74 -10.75 7.32 -6.04
C LEU A 74 -11.63 6.12 -6.40
N ASN A 75 -12.77 5.96 -5.76
CA ASN A 75 -13.67 4.84 -6.04
C ASN A 75 -14.46 5.04 -7.36
N GLN A 76 -14.75 6.25 -7.79
CA GLN A 76 -15.29 6.52 -9.14
C GLN A 76 -14.27 6.14 -10.23
N MET A 77 -12.99 6.50 -10.03
CA MET A 77 -11.90 6.12 -10.93
C MET A 77 -11.74 4.59 -10.99
N GLU A 78 -11.73 3.92 -9.84
CA GLU A 78 -11.66 2.46 -9.74
C GLU A 78 -12.79 1.81 -10.54
N ARG A 79 -14.05 2.19 -10.29
CA ARG A 79 -15.22 1.65 -11.02
C ARG A 79 -15.09 1.78 -12.53
N ARG A 80 -14.62 2.94 -13.01
CA ARG A 80 -14.39 3.19 -14.43
C ARG A 80 -13.32 2.26 -15.01
N LEU A 81 -12.22 2.07 -14.31
CA LEU A 81 -11.12 1.18 -14.70
C LEU A 81 -11.59 -0.28 -14.68
N MET A 82 -12.29 -0.72 -13.63
CA MET A 82 -12.79 -2.10 -13.52
C MET A 82 -13.86 -2.42 -14.57
N GLN A 83 -14.70 -1.47 -14.93
CA GLN A 83 -15.63 -1.66 -16.04
C GLN A 83 -14.89 -1.93 -17.36
N ALA A 84 -13.79 -1.23 -17.61
CA ALA A 84 -12.93 -1.48 -18.77
C ALA A 84 -12.26 -2.86 -18.70
N ALA A 85 -11.70 -3.23 -17.55
CA ALA A 85 -11.09 -4.53 -17.32
C ALA A 85 -12.07 -5.69 -17.58
N LYS A 86 -13.30 -5.56 -17.08
CA LYS A 86 -14.37 -6.57 -17.27
C LYS A 86 -14.79 -6.69 -18.73
N ARG A 87 -14.97 -5.57 -19.44
CA ARG A 87 -15.31 -5.60 -20.87
C ARG A 87 -14.27 -6.30 -21.72
N LEU A 88 -12.99 -6.13 -21.38
CA LEU A 88 -11.87 -6.72 -22.09
C LEU A 88 -11.47 -8.10 -21.57
N GLN A 89 -12.15 -8.60 -20.55
CA GLN A 89 -11.85 -9.87 -19.90
C GLN A 89 -10.36 -9.99 -19.49
N LEU A 90 -9.78 -8.88 -19.01
CA LEU A 90 -8.38 -8.83 -18.60
C LEU A 90 -8.13 -9.65 -17.34
N GLY A 91 -6.93 -10.23 -17.27
CA GLY A 91 -6.53 -11.13 -16.18
C GLY A 91 -6.72 -12.61 -16.48
N GLY A 92 -7.52 -12.96 -17.51
CA GLY A 92 -7.70 -14.34 -17.95
C GLY A 92 -8.17 -15.27 -16.82
N ALA A 93 -7.63 -16.51 -16.78
CA ALA A 93 -7.97 -17.51 -15.76
C ALA A 93 -7.59 -17.07 -14.33
N ASN A 94 -6.55 -16.25 -14.17
CA ASN A 94 -6.12 -15.74 -12.86
C ASN A 94 -7.11 -14.73 -12.27
N ALA A 95 -7.93 -14.10 -13.11
CA ALA A 95 -8.95 -13.15 -12.67
C ALA A 95 -10.25 -13.83 -12.19
N GLN A 96 -10.36 -15.16 -12.33
CA GLN A 96 -11.52 -15.87 -11.82
C GLN A 96 -11.65 -15.69 -10.30
N GLY A 97 -12.78 -15.11 -9.89
CA GLY A 97 -13.05 -14.75 -8.49
C GLY A 97 -12.54 -13.36 -8.10
N SER A 98 -11.32 -12.96 -8.46
CA SER A 98 -10.78 -11.63 -8.13
C SER A 98 -11.46 -10.49 -8.90
N ALA A 99 -11.91 -10.72 -10.14
CA ALA A 99 -12.71 -9.75 -10.90
C ALA A 99 -14.11 -9.52 -10.31
N ALA A 100 -14.57 -10.41 -9.44
CA ALA A 100 -15.85 -10.32 -8.74
C ALA A 100 -15.74 -9.67 -7.35
N TYR A 101 -14.53 -9.26 -6.90
CA TYR A 101 -14.37 -8.54 -5.65
C TYR A 101 -15.16 -7.23 -5.67
N ASP A 102 -15.69 -6.89 -4.52
CA ASP A 102 -16.17 -5.55 -4.24
C ASP A 102 -14.95 -4.68 -3.91
N TYR A 103 -14.39 -4.05 -4.94
CA TYR A 103 -13.17 -3.25 -4.80
C TYR A 103 -13.43 -2.02 -3.95
N GLU A 104 -12.47 -1.68 -3.11
CA GLU A 104 -12.49 -0.47 -2.30
C GLU A 104 -11.12 0.22 -2.36
N VAL A 105 -11.13 1.48 -2.74
CA VAL A 105 -9.93 2.33 -2.72
C VAL A 105 -10.03 3.31 -1.56
N PHE A 106 -8.98 3.40 -0.77
CA PHE A 106 -8.90 4.27 0.39
C PHE A 106 -7.62 5.11 0.37
N ALA A 107 -7.61 6.21 1.11
CA ALA A 107 -6.44 7.07 1.22
C ALA A 107 -5.83 7.00 2.63
N ILE A 108 -4.52 7.19 2.69
CA ILE A 108 -3.72 7.33 3.91
C ILE A 108 -3.07 8.72 3.90
N LYS A 109 -3.14 9.43 5.01
CA LYS A 109 -2.51 10.76 5.21
C LYS A 109 -1.01 10.61 5.42
N ASP A 110 -0.29 10.32 4.34
CA ASP A 110 1.15 10.12 4.32
C ASP A 110 1.74 10.92 3.17
N PRO A 111 2.81 11.73 3.41
CA PRO A 111 3.43 12.55 2.38
C PRO A 111 4.25 11.75 1.35
N SER A 112 4.53 10.49 1.60
CA SER A 112 5.30 9.66 0.66
C SER A 112 4.51 9.35 -0.60
N ILE A 113 5.21 9.20 -1.71
CA ILE A 113 4.61 8.75 -2.98
C ILE A 113 4.46 7.23 -2.87
N ASN A 114 3.22 6.77 -2.66
CA ASN A 114 2.93 5.35 -2.52
C ASN A 114 1.50 5.00 -2.91
N ALA A 115 1.33 3.78 -3.43
CA ALA A 115 0.07 3.07 -3.57
C ALA A 115 0.36 1.58 -3.41
N PHE A 116 -0.62 0.81 -3.01
CA PHE A 116 -0.45 -0.61 -2.77
C PHE A 116 -1.78 -1.36 -2.84
N ALA A 117 -1.72 -2.59 -3.32
CA ALA A 117 -2.85 -3.51 -3.25
C ALA A 117 -2.78 -4.37 -1.98
N LEU A 118 -3.94 -4.71 -1.43
CA LEU A 118 -4.13 -5.68 -0.37
C LEU A 118 -4.94 -6.88 -0.88
N PRO A 119 -4.89 -8.02 -0.19
CA PRO A 119 -5.73 -9.16 -0.54
C PRO A 119 -7.21 -8.78 -0.60
N GLY A 120 -7.95 -9.35 -1.55
CA GLY A 120 -9.41 -9.21 -1.61
C GLY A 120 -9.94 -7.93 -2.22
N GLY A 121 -9.13 -7.18 -2.99
CA GLY A 121 -9.61 -6.03 -3.78
C GLY A 121 -9.55 -4.68 -3.05
N PHE A 122 -8.78 -4.57 -2.00
CA PHE A 122 -8.51 -3.28 -1.34
C PHE A 122 -7.25 -2.64 -1.92
N ILE A 123 -7.32 -1.33 -2.20
CA ILE A 123 -6.20 -0.57 -2.76
C ILE A 123 -6.00 0.70 -1.94
N GLY A 124 -4.79 0.90 -1.42
CA GLY A 124 -4.42 2.09 -0.66
C GLY A 124 -3.67 3.10 -1.50
N PHE A 125 -3.99 4.37 -1.32
CA PHE A 125 -3.28 5.51 -1.90
C PHE A 125 -2.78 6.44 -0.79
N HIS A 126 -1.50 6.80 -0.83
CA HIS A 126 -1.00 7.87 0.03
C HIS A 126 -1.38 9.23 -0.56
N THR A 127 -1.75 10.17 0.29
CA THR A 127 -2.07 11.54 -0.14
C THR A 127 -0.88 12.20 -0.84
N GLY A 128 0.35 11.81 -0.50
CA GLY A 128 1.56 12.26 -1.19
C GLY A 128 1.60 11.92 -2.68
N LEU A 129 1.05 10.77 -3.09
CA LEU A 129 0.93 10.42 -4.50
C LEU A 129 -0.08 11.34 -5.20
N LEU A 130 -1.25 11.60 -4.60
CA LEU A 130 -2.27 12.49 -5.16
C LEU A 130 -1.74 13.93 -5.32
N ILE A 131 -0.94 14.39 -4.36
CA ILE A 131 -0.31 15.73 -4.42
C ILE A 131 0.75 15.78 -5.51
N THR A 132 1.50 14.70 -5.73
CA THR A 132 2.61 14.66 -6.69
C THR A 132 2.13 14.48 -8.12
N ALA A 133 1.08 13.70 -8.36
CA ALA A 133 0.52 13.51 -9.69
C ALA A 133 0.09 14.85 -10.30
N GLU A 134 0.28 15.02 -11.61
CA GLU A 134 -0.10 16.25 -12.33
C GLU A 134 -1.39 16.11 -13.12
N THR A 135 -1.82 14.87 -13.36
CA THR A 135 -3.05 14.59 -14.13
C THR A 135 -3.85 13.45 -13.51
N ASP A 136 -5.17 13.45 -13.81
CA ASP A 136 -6.04 12.29 -13.53
C ASP A 136 -5.45 11.00 -14.10
N SER A 137 -4.89 11.09 -15.31
CA SER A 137 -4.37 9.91 -16.02
C SER A 137 -3.12 9.34 -15.37
N GLU A 138 -2.31 10.15 -14.68
CA GLU A 138 -1.22 9.65 -13.85
C GLU A 138 -1.75 8.85 -12.66
N VAL A 139 -2.75 9.35 -11.95
CA VAL A 139 -3.39 8.62 -10.83
C VAL A 139 -4.06 7.35 -11.35
N ALA A 140 -4.79 7.43 -12.46
CA ALA A 140 -5.45 6.30 -13.09
C ALA A 140 -4.46 5.23 -13.55
N SER A 141 -3.26 5.61 -14.02
CA SER A 141 -2.22 4.66 -14.42
C SER A 141 -1.70 3.84 -13.26
N VAL A 142 -1.50 4.46 -12.09
CA VAL A 142 -1.11 3.76 -10.86
C VAL A 142 -2.24 2.84 -10.40
N MET A 143 -3.47 3.34 -10.37
CA MET A 143 -4.62 2.52 -9.98
C MET A 143 -4.82 1.32 -10.90
N GLY A 144 -4.65 1.49 -12.22
CA GLY A 144 -4.70 0.41 -13.18
C GLY A 144 -3.62 -0.64 -12.95
N HIS A 145 -2.43 -0.22 -12.56
CA HIS A 145 -1.34 -1.12 -12.18
C HIS A 145 -1.68 -1.92 -10.91
N GLU A 146 -2.19 -1.29 -9.86
CA GLU A 146 -2.63 -1.97 -8.64
C GLU A 146 -3.79 -2.95 -8.92
N ILE A 147 -4.77 -2.55 -9.74
CA ILE A 147 -5.82 -3.45 -10.22
C ILE A 147 -5.22 -4.66 -10.95
N GLY A 148 -4.17 -4.46 -11.75
CA GLY A 148 -3.44 -5.55 -12.40
C GLY A 148 -2.89 -6.57 -11.39
N HIS A 149 -2.29 -6.09 -10.30
CA HIS A 149 -1.81 -6.98 -9.22
C HIS A 149 -2.94 -7.78 -8.58
N VAL A 150 -4.09 -7.16 -8.33
CA VAL A 150 -5.26 -7.84 -7.76
C VAL A 150 -5.85 -8.85 -8.73
N LEU A 151 -6.07 -8.46 -10.00
CA LEU A 151 -6.63 -9.35 -11.03
C LEU A 151 -5.77 -10.58 -11.27
N GLN A 152 -4.44 -10.43 -11.24
CA GLN A 152 -3.49 -11.54 -11.39
C GLN A 152 -3.21 -12.27 -10.07
N ARG A 153 -3.83 -11.84 -8.98
CA ARG A 153 -3.68 -12.46 -7.66
C ARG A 153 -2.19 -12.59 -7.24
N HIS A 154 -1.39 -11.55 -7.55
CA HIS A 154 0.06 -11.59 -7.30
C HIS A 154 0.39 -11.80 -5.83
N ILE A 155 -0.39 -11.21 -4.91
CA ILE A 155 -0.22 -11.39 -3.46
C ILE A 155 -0.49 -12.84 -3.07
N ALA A 156 -1.64 -13.40 -3.49
CA ALA A 156 -2.00 -14.78 -3.17
C ALA A 156 -0.94 -15.76 -3.68
N ARG A 157 -0.54 -15.63 -4.95
CA ARG A 157 0.51 -16.46 -5.55
C ARG A 157 1.88 -16.32 -4.85
N SER A 158 2.17 -15.15 -4.29
CA SER A 158 3.39 -14.94 -3.50
C SER A 158 3.30 -15.64 -2.14
N LEU A 159 2.15 -15.55 -1.48
CA LEU A 159 1.89 -16.20 -0.19
C LEU A 159 1.91 -17.72 -0.28
N GLU A 160 1.31 -18.28 -1.33
CA GLU A 160 1.33 -19.72 -1.61
C GLU A 160 2.76 -20.27 -1.72
N ARG A 161 3.65 -19.53 -2.38
CA ARG A 161 5.06 -19.92 -2.51
C ARG A 161 5.85 -19.87 -1.20
N GLN A 162 5.42 -19.05 -0.24
CA GLN A 162 6.15 -18.78 1.01
C GLN A 162 5.57 -19.51 2.24
N GLY A 163 4.39 -20.14 2.10
CA GLY A 163 3.69 -20.84 3.17
C GLY A 163 2.88 -19.94 4.12
N THR A 164 2.11 -20.57 5.00
CA THR A 164 1.08 -19.92 5.86
C THR A 164 1.64 -18.83 6.78
N ASN A 165 2.91 -18.96 7.23
CA ASN A 165 3.56 -17.94 8.07
C ASN A 165 3.70 -16.59 7.37
N SER A 166 3.66 -16.58 6.04
CA SER A 166 3.81 -15.36 5.23
C SER A 166 2.57 -14.46 5.26
N ILE A 167 1.39 -15.03 5.51
CA ILE A 167 0.14 -14.24 5.65
C ILE A 167 0.18 -13.41 6.93
N ILE A 168 0.64 -14.01 8.03
CA ILE A 168 0.83 -13.30 9.31
C ILE A 168 1.89 -12.22 9.15
N ALA A 169 2.98 -12.55 8.47
CA ALA A 169 4.05 -11.60 8.18
C ALA A 169 3.54 -10.43 7.34
N LEU A 170 2.77 -10.68 6.26
CA LEU A 170 2.21 -9.62 5.40
C LEU A 170 1.31 -8.66 6.19
N ALA A 171 0.40 -9.20 6.99
CA ALA A 171 -0.46 -8.37 7.82
C ALA A 171 0.34 -7.53 8.82
N GLY A 172 1.32 -8.15 9.49
CA GLY A 172 2.23 -7.46 10.41
C GLY A 172 3.06 -6.37 9.73
N ILE A 173 3.43 -6.57 8.47
CA ILE A 173 4.20 -5.61 7.65
C ILE A 173 3.36 -4.40 7.28
N VAL A 174 2.16 -4.61 6.75
CA VAL A 174 1.26 -3.51 6.37
C VAL A 174 0.92 -2.66 7.60
N LEU A 175 0.56 -3.31 8.71
CA LEU A 175 0.26 -2.62 9.96
C LEU A 175 1.51 -1.96 10.58
N GLY A 176 2.67 -2.61 10.49
CA GLY A 176 3.93 -2.05 10.96
C GLY A 176 4.41 -0.85 10.14
N ALA A 177 4.19 -0.87 8.83
CA ALA A 177 4.51 0.27 7.95
C ALA A 177 3.61 1.47 8.25
N LEU A 178 2.32 1.25 8.50
CA LEU A 178 1.39 2.30 8.91
C LEU A 178 1.75 2.86 10.29
N ALA A 179 2.04 1.99 11.27
CA ALA A 179 2.46 2.42 12.60
C ALA A 179 3.79 3.19 12.59
N ALA A 180 4.71 2.85 11.68
CA ALA A 180 5.98 3.56 11.54
C ALA A 180 5.83 4.96 10.97
N ALA A 181 4.88 5.18 10.09
CA ALA A 181 4.54 6.51 9.56
C ALA A 181 3.99 7.42 10.66
N SER A 182 3.18 6.85 11.59
CA SER A 182 2.53 7.59 12.65
C SER A 182 3.39 7.78 13.92
N ASN A 183 4.37 6.92 14.18
CA ASN A 183 5.25 7.00 15.35
C ASN A 183 6.64 6.40 15.09
N PRO A 184 7.62 7.22 14.60
CA PRO A 184 8.98 6.75 14.34
C PRO A 184 9.69 6.13 15.53
N SER A 185 9.33 6.54 16.75
CA SER A 185 9.93 6.00 17.98
C SER A 185 9.43 4.60 18.33
N ALA A 186 8.16 4.29 17.99
CA ALA A 186 7.61 2.95 18.16
C ALA A 186 8.17 1.97 17.11
N ALA A 187 8.42 2.46 15.89
CA ALA A 187 9.06 1.71 14.83
C ALA A 187 10.50 1.29 15.18
N ALA A 188 11.27 2.15 15.82
CA ALA A 188 12.64 1.87 16.24
C ALA A 188 12.74 0.73 17.27
N GLY A 189 11.67 0.50 18.06
CA GLY A 189 11.59 -0.58 19.04
C GLY A 189 11.17 -1.94 18.48
N LEU A 190 10.48 -1.94 17.33
CA LEU A 190 9.92 -3.15 16.71
C LEU A 190 10.76 -3.68 15.54
N ILE A 191 11.64 -2.87 14.97
CA ILE A 191 12.38 -3.21 13.76
C ILE A 191 13.87 -2.90 13.97
N THR A 192 14.64 -3.89 14.32
CA THR A 192 16.09 -3.80 14.11
C THR A 192 16.33 -3.72 12.59
N GLY A 193 17.15 -2.76 12.13
CA GLY A 193 17.25 -2.34 10.71
C GLY A 193 17.40 -3.46 9.66
N GLY A 194 17.82 -4.67 10.04
CA GLY A 194 17.88 -5.83 9.17
C GLY A 194 16.53 -6.48 8.88
N GLN A 195 15.58 -6.40 9.81
CA GLN A 195 14.24 -6.98 9.63
C GLN A 195 13.37 -6.09 8.74
N ALA A 196 13.48 -4.76 8.85
CA ALA A 196 12.77 -3.83 7.98
C ALA A 196 13.13 -4.02 6.50
N LEU A 197 14.42 -4.23 6.20
CA LEU A 197 14.88 -4.47 4.84
C LEU A 197 14.42 -5.84 4.31
N ALA A 198 14.45 -6.88 5.15
CA ALA A 198 13.96 -8.21 4.78
C ALA A 198 12.45 -8.19 4.49
N ILE A 199 11.71 -7.46 5.27
CA ILE A 199 10.27 -7.24 5.14
C ILE A 199 9.94 -6.49 3.84
N GLN A 200 10.67 -5.41 3.53
CA GLN A 200 10.51 -4.67 2.27
C GLN A 200 10.84 -5.52 1.05
N ASN A 201 11.89 -6.34 1.12
CA ASN A 201 12.25 -7.26 0.04
C ASN A 201 11.21 -8.37 -0.15
N GLN A 202 10.47 -8.73 0.89
CA GLN A 202 9.41 -9.74 0.85
C GLN A 202 8.11 -9.19 0.22
N LEU A 203 7.90 -7.85 0.28
CA LEU A 203 6.77 -7.17 -0.36
C LEU A 203 7.08 -6.74 -1.80
N ALA A 204 8.35 -6.69 -2.20
CA ALA A 204 8.69 -6.36 -3.57
C ALA A 204 8.17 -7.44 -4.52
N TYR A 205 7.35 -7.03 -5.46
CA TYR A 205 6.87 -7.92 -6.51
C TYR A 205 8.01 -8.39 -7.42
N SER A 206 7.88 -9.59 -7.96
CA SER A 206 8.84 -10.06 -8.96
C SER A 206 8.79 -9.19 -10.21
N ARG A 207 9.89 -9.11 -10.95
CA ARG A 207 9.94 -8.36 -12.22
C ARG A 207 8.87 -8.81 -13.21
N ASP A 208 8.52 -10.09 -13.20
CA ASP A 208 7.50 -10.62 -14.10
C ASP A 208 6.10 -10.19 -13.67
N ALA A 209 5.81 -10.18 -12.36
CA ALA A 209 4.57 -9.65 -11.81
C ALA A 209 4.41 -8.15 -12.14
N GLU A 210 5.49 -7.37 -12.03
CA GLU A 210 5.49 -5.95 -12.42
C GLU A 210 5.19 -5.76 -13.91
N ARG A 211 5.85 -6.52 -14.81
CA ARG A 211 5.58 -6.45 -16.25
C ARG A 211 4.16 -6.86 -16.61
N GLU A 212 3.64 -7.87 -15.91
CA GLU A 212 2.26 -8.32 -16.10
C GLU A 212 1.26 -7.25 -15.66
N SER A 213 1.46 -6.63 -14.49
CA SER A 213 0.63 -5.52 -14.01
C SER A 213 0.74 -4.29 -14.89
N ASP A 214 1.93 -3.94 -15.36
CA ASP A 214 2.14 -2.85 -16.31
C ASP A 214 1.34 -3.08 -17.59
N ARG A 215 1.39 -4.28 -18.16
CA ARG A 215 0.66 -4.63 -19.39
C ARG A 215 -0.84 -4.56 -19.20
N ILE A 216 -1.35 -5.13 -18.12
CA ILE A 216 -2.79 -5.13 -17.81
C ILE A 216 -3.25 -3.72 -17.46
N GLY A 217 -2.52 -3.03 -16.59
CA GLY A 217 -2.84 -1.66 -16.18
C GLY A 217 -2.88 -0.69 -17.35
N PHE A 218 -1.95 -0.81 -18.30
CA PHE A 218 -1.95 0.01 -19.51
C PHE A 218 -3.17 -0.25 -20.40
N GLN A 219 -3.58 -1.52 -20.58
CA GLN A 219 -4.78 -1.85 -21.35
C GLN A 219 -6.06 -1.31 -20.67
N ILE A 220 -6.13 -1.41 -19.34
CA ILE A 220 -7.23 -0.85 -18.54
C ILE A 220 -7.28 0.66 -18.72
N LEU A 221 -6.14 1.35 -18.60
CA LEU A 221 -6.02 2.80 -18.76
C LEU A 221 -6.53 3.24 -20.13
N GLN A 222 -6.06 2.60 -21.20
CA GLN A 222 -6.48 2.88 -22.57
C GLN A 222 -7.99 2.67 -22.77
N ALA A 223 -8.51 1.51 -22.36
CA ALA A 223 -9.90 1.14 -22.56
C ALA A 223 -10.89 1.94 -21.71
N SER A 224 -10.43 2.55 -20.63
CA SER A 224 -11.22 3.43 -19.78
C SER A 224 -11.26 4.88 -20.26
N GLY A 225 -10.52 5.23 -21.33
CA GLY A 225 -10.52 6.57 -21.94
C GLY A 225 -9.72 7.60 -21.16
N TYR A 226 -8.80 7.19 -20.31
CA TYR A 226 -7.75 8.06 -19.77
C TYR A 226 -6.62 8.24 -20.79
N ASP A 227 -5.81 9.28 -20.61
CA ASP A 227 -4.64 9.50 -21.46
C ASP A 227 -3.57 8.44 -21.17
N VAL A 228 -3.23 7.64 -22.18
CA VAL A 228 -2.23 6.57 -22.04
C VAL A 228 -0.83 7.10 -21.68
N ASN A 229 -0.55 8.38 -21.98
CA ASN A 229 0.69 9.05 -21.59
C ASN A 229 0.79 9.26 -20.07
N GLY A 230 -0.29 9.09 -19.31
CA GLY A 230 -0.25 9.13 -17.86
C GLY A 230 0.72 8.10 -17.25
N ALA A 231 0.82 6.90 -17.83
CA ALA A 231 1.71 5.86 -17.34
C ALA A 231 3.20 6.24 -17.49
N PRO A 232 3.74 6.55 -18.69
CA PRO A 232 5.13 6.98 -18.80
C PRO A 232 5.40 8.31 -18.09
N ALA A 233 4.43 9.23 -18.02
CA ALA A 233 4.59 10.50 -17.31
C ALA A 233 4.79 10.28 -15.80
N PHE A 234 4.02 9.38 -15.18
CA PHE A 234 4.18 9.04 -13.77
C PHE A 234 5.54 8.38 -13.51
N PHE A 235 6.00 7.46 -14.36
CA PHE A 235 7.33 6.84 -14.24
C PHE A 235 8.46 7.87 -14.34
N GLN A 236 8.37 8.82 -15.29
CA GLN A 236 9.34 9.90 -15.40
C GLN A 236 9.34 10.81 -14.16
N ARG A 237 8.18 11.04 -13.57
CA ARG A 237 8.04 11.79 -12.33
C ARG A 237 8.70 11.09 -11.16
N LEU A 238 8.46 9.80 -10.99
CA LEU A 238 9.15 8.98 -9.99
C LEU A 238 10.67 9.03 -10.17
N GLN A 239 11.15 8.88 -11.42
CA GLN A 239 12.56 8.94 -11.74
C GLN A 239 13.18 10.30 -11.40
N LYS A 240 12.47 11.39 -11.69
CA LYS A 240 12.90 12.75 -11.34
C LYS A 240 12.98 12.96 -9.83
N PHE A 241 11.98 12.49 -9.08
CA PHE A 241 12.02 12.52 -7.61
C PHE A 241 13.19 11.70 -7.05
N TYR A 242 13.45 10.55 -7.65
CA TYR A 242 14.56 9.68 -7.27
C TYR A 242 15.94 10.33 -7.42
N GLY A 243 16.12 11.16 -8.46
CA GLY A 243 17.40 11.81 -8.76
C GLY A 243 17.67 13.11 -7.99
N ILE A 244 16.65 13.70 -7.34
CA ILE A 244 16.75 15.01 -6.68
C ILE A 244 16.80 14.89 -5.16
N MET A 245 16.24 13.82 -4.59
CA MET A 245 16.16 13.69 -3.13
C MET A 245 17.30 12.84 -2.58
N ASP A 246 18.12 13.46 -1.74
CA ASP A 246 19.05 12.79 -0.81
C ASP A 246 18.33 11.90 0.22
N SER A 247 17.00 11.90 0.20
CA SER A 247 16.11 11.26 1.19
C SER A 247 15.76 9.80 0.92
N GLY A 248 16.37 9.18 -0.11
CA GLY A 248 16.20 7.75 -0.39
C GLY A 248 15.11 7.43 -1.42
N VAL A 249 14.96 6.14 -1.69
CA VAL A 249 14.05 5.58 -2.69
C VAL A 249 12.58 5.82 -2.30
N PRO A 250 11.71 6.38 -3.17
CA PRO A 250 10.28 6.50 -2.90
C PRO A 250 9.65 5.19 -2.45
N ALA A 251 8.69 5.23 -1.52
CA ALA A 251 8.06 4.04 -0.97
C ALA A 251 7.47 3.15 -2.08
N TYR A 252 6.84 3.74 -3.07
CA TYR A 252 6.31 3.03 -4.24
C TYR A 252 7.39 2.23 -4.99
N VAL A 253 8.56 2.81 -5.24
CA VAL A 253 9.65 2.15 -5.98
C VAL A 253 10.29 1.00 -5.19
N ARG A 254 10.16 1.00 -3.87
CA ARG A 254 10.66 -0.10 -3.02
C ARG A 254 9.83 -1.37 -3.19
N THR A 255 8.52 -1.24 -3.34
CA THR A 255 7.59 -2.36 -3.55
C THR A 255 7.38 -2.68 -5.02
N HIS A 256 7.50 -1.66 -5.90
CA HIS A 256 7.37 -1.76 -7.35
C HIS A 256 8.66 -1.28 -8.04
N PRO A 257 9.69 -2.13 -8.15
CA PRO A 257 10.98 -1.72 -8.68
C PRO A 257 10.87 -1.12 -10.09
N LEU A 258 11.26 0.15 -10.22
CA LEU A 258 11.24 0.87 -11.48
C LEU A 258 12.54 0.61 -12.26
N THR A 259 12.46 -0.21 -13.29
CA THR A 259 13.60 -0.52 -14.17
C THR A 259 13.54 0.30 -15.45
N ILE A 260 14.70 0.49 -16.09
CA ILE A 260 14.80 1.16 -17.39
C ILE A 260 13.92 0.45 -18.42
N ASP A 261 13.86 -0.88 -18.39
CA ASP A 261 13.03 -1.68 -19.29
C ASP A 261 11.54 -1.38 -19.13
N ARG A 262 11.03 -1.23 -17.89
CA ARG A 262 9.64 -0.88 -17.63
C ARG A 262 9.32 0.52 -18.16
N ILE A 263 10.21 1.48 -17.94
CA ILE A 263 10.04 2.86 -18.45
C ILE A 263 9.96 2.84 -19.98
N ALA A 264 10.91 2.13 -20.63
CA ALA A 264 10.96 2.04 -22.08
C ALA A 264 9.71 1.33 -22.64
N ASP A 265 9.27 0.23 -22.04
CA ASP A 265 8.06 -0.50 -22.47
C ASP A 265 6.81 0.40 -22.38
N MET A 266 6.63 1.16 -21.29
CA MET A 266 5.52 2.09 -21.16
C MET A 266 5.55 3.21 -22.21
N GLN A 267 6.72 3.76 -22.49
CA GLN A 267 6.89 4.77 -23.52
C GLN A 267 6.59 4.22 -24.91
N ASP A 268 7.05 3.01 -25.21
CA ASP A 268 6.80 2.34 -26.50
C ASP A 268 5.32 2.05 -26.69
N ARG A 269 4.63 1.53 -25.69
CA ARG A 269 3.19 1.31 -25.72
C ARG A 269 2.43 2.60 -25.96
N ALA A 270 2.76 3.66 -25.24
CA ALA A 270 2.08 4.96 -25.39
C ALA A 270 2.30 5.55 -26.79
N ARG A 271 3.50 5.43 -27.37
CA ARG A 271 3.81 5.92 -28.73
C ARG A 271 3.01 5.22 -29.83
N THR A 272 2.63 3.96 -29.64
CA THR A 272 1.85 3.20 -30.63
C THR A 272 0.38 3.59 -30.66
N ILE A 273 -0.09 4.30 -29.65
CA ILE A 273 -1.49 4.69 -29.51
C ILE A 273 -1.67 6.14 -30.00
N GLN A 274 -2.46 6.32 -31.07
CA GLN A 274 -2.89 7.64 -31.49
C GLN A 274 -4.11 8.06 -30.65
N GLN A 275 -3.86 8.87 -29.63
CA GLN A 275 -4.89 9.39 -28.75
C GLN A 275 -4.72 10.90 -28.58
N SER A 276 -5.85 11.62 -28.64
CA SER A 276 -5.85 13.03 -28.25
C SER A 276 -5.59 13.17 -26.76
N ARG A 277 -4.87 14.20 -26.38
CA ARG A 277 -4.61 14.50 -24.97
C ARG A 277 -5.91 14.66 -24.21
N VAL A 278 -6.05 13.94 -23.10
CA VAL A 278 -7.23 14.02 -22.22
C VAL A 278 -6.91 15.01 -21.10
N PRO A 279 -7.63 16.13 -21.00
CA PRO A 279 -7.41 17.08 -19.93
C PRO A 279 -7.87 16.49 -18.58
N SER A 280 -7.21 16.92 -17.51
CA SER A 280 -7.65 16.58 -16.16
C SER A 280 -8.96 17.28 -15.78
N THR A 281 -9.73 16.62 -14.95
CA THR A 281 -11.02 17.14 -14.46
C THR A 281 -10.80 18.20 -13.37
N LEU A 282 -11.79 19.06 -13.16
CA LEU A 282 -11.79 20.00 -12.03
C LEU A 282 -11.73 19.22 -10.70
N GLU A 283 -12.41 18.09 -10.63
CA GLU A 283 -12.47 17.23 -9.46
C GLU A 283 -11.07 16.76 -9.02
N PHE A 284 -10.22 16.37 -9.99
CA PHE A 284 -8.82 16.05 -9.70
C PHE A 284 -8.08 17.17 -8.96
N TYR A 285 -8.21 18.41 -9.44
CA TYR A 285 -7.55 19.55 -8.81
C TYR A 285 -8.09 19.85 -7.41
N LEU A 286 -9.39 19.69 -7.20
CA LEU A 286 -10.03 19.85 -5.89
C LEU A 286 -9.55 18.75 -4.91
N VAL A 287 -9.51 17.50 -5.33
CA VAL A 287 -9.01 16.38 -4.54
C VAL A 287 -7.53 16.56 -4.20
N LYS A 288 -6.72 17.01 -5.16
CA LYS A 288 -5.32 17.34 -4.92
C LYS A 288 -5.13 18.46 -3.89
N ALA A 289 -5.98 19.47 -3.90
CA ALA A 289 -5.97 20.54 -2.91
C ALA A 289 -6.39 20.01 -1.52
N ARG A 290 -7.42 19.16 -1.44
CA ARG A 290 -7.85 18.51 -0.18
C ARG A 290 -6.76 17.61 0.39
N ALA A 291 -6.07 16.84 -0.43
CA ALA A 291 -4.95 16.01 0.01
C ALA A 291 -3.83 16.85 0.65
N ARG A 292 -3.55 18.06 0.15
CA ARG A 292 -2.61 18.99 0.79
C ARG A 292 -3.07 19.46 2.16
N VAL A 293 -4.38 19.73 2.31
CA VAL A 293 -4.96 20.14 3.60
C VAL A 293 -4.85 19.02 4.63
N GLU A 294 -5.03 17.77 4.22
CA GLU A 294 -4.88 16.63 5.13
C GLU A 294 -3.45 16.40 5.65
N GLN A 295 -2.45 16.98 4.99
CA GLN A 295 -1.05 16.91 5.40
C GLN A 295 -0.57 18.13 6.19
N SER A 296 -1.39 19.18 6.32
CA SER A 296 -1.08 20.39 7.08
C SER A 296 -1.45 20.24 8.55
#